data_3b75a04327532e33ae409e03fd45fe6c
#
_entry.id   3b75a04327532e33ae409e03fd45fe6c
#
_cell.length_a   1.000
_cell.length_b   1.000
_cell.length_c   1.000
_cell.angle_alpha   90.00
_cell.angle_beta   90.00
_cell.angle_gamma   90.00
#
_symmetry.space_group_name_H-M   'P 1'
#
loop_
_entity.id
_entity.type
_entity.pdbx_description
1 polymer ?
#
loop_
_entity_poly.entity_id
_entity_poly.type
_entity_poly.pdbx_seq_one_letter_code
_entity_poly.pdbx_strand_id
1 'polypeptide(L)'
;ALQFYAYGYALAPDAAAYESYWSKDHGYHQSPTGSNTVLPGYTEGDITIHAMEPMVKEGEFVNDRELTPYLNFADVSAGEKRRMVAMVRTSGNRGYYVDIFRSNLMDNDYLFHHVGTSLTVTDVEGNRLPDKALEKFDKTWHEGYHWFSNLHKSDYNQNFIASWSMPEDITARLWMAGGEGREIYQVDAPPTTMNKGLTPGDICMPPMPTPALIVRQEGNNAHTHPFVSVYEAYKKSGPNVLGVEALQGDDGCTGVKVNTADGYADYLFTATDMQAHHPSKRVSFCGRLGLIREKEGQIQLMYLGCGRSLKKGNFVLESDHDVYAAIYMQHGVWYYSATGPVRVKIGKETKELNEGYNQKL
;
A
#
# COMPACT_ATOMS: atom_id res chain seq x y z
N ALA A 1 -6.86 -6.11 -8.17
CA ALA A 1 -6.90 -4.65 -8.31
C ALA A 1 -7.10 -4.00 -6.94
N LEU A 2 -6.67 -2.76 -6.78
CA LEU A 2 -6.78 -1.99 -5.54
C LEU A 2 -7.60 -0.72 -5.83
N GLN A 3 -8.50 -0.40 -4.91
CA GLN A 3 -9.32 0.82 -4.99
C GLN A 3 -9.24 1.57 -3.67
N PHE A 4 -9.14 2.90 -3.72
CA PHE A 4 -9.17 3.75 -2.55
C PHE A 4 -10.38 4.69 -2.58
N TYR A 5 -10.99 4.85 -1.41
CA TYR A 5 -12.12 5.74 -1.21
C TYR A 5 -11.83 6.69 -0.05
N ALA A 6 -12.05 7.97 -0.27
CA ALA A 6 -12.04 8.97 0.79
C ALA A 6 -12.89 10.17 0.39
N TYR A 7 -13.38 10.91 1.39
CA TYR A 7 -14.19 12.13 1.19
C TYR A 7 -15.43 11.96 0.31
N GLY A 8 -15.97 10.74 0.23
CA GLY A 8 -17.12 10.43 -0.62
C GLY A 8 -16.79 10.11 -2.08
N TYR A 9 -15.50 10.02 -2.44
CA TYR A 9 -15.04 9.74 -3.81
C TYR A 9 -14.32 8.40 -3.91
N ALA A 10 -14.48 7.73 -5.06
CA ALA A 10 -13.57 6.68 -5.50
C ALA A 10 -12.31 7.36 -6.04
N LEU A 11 -11.28 7.54 -5.20
CA LEU A 11 -10.08 8.31 -5.54
C LEU A 11 -9.16 7.58 -6.50
N ALA A 12 -8.92 6.30 -6.25
CA ALA A 12 -8.14 5.44 -7.12
C ALA A 12 -9.01 4.27 -7.61
N PRO A 13 -9.88 4.52 -8.59
CA PRO A 13 -10.78 3.50 -9.11
C PRO A 13 -10.02 2.48 -9.95
N ASP A 14 -10.55 1.27 -9.99
CA ASP A 14 -10.25 0.32 -11.05
C ASP A 14 -11.02 0.73 -12.30
N ALA A 15 -10.39 0.72 -13.45
CA ALA A 15 -11.01 1.14 -14.71
C ALA A 15 -12.01 0.09 -15.27
N ALA A 16 -12.36 -0.92 -14.52
CA ALA A 16 -13.23 -2.02 -14.96
C ALA A 16 -14.65 -1.63 -15.37
N ALA A 17 -15.07 -0.36 -15.21
CA ALA A 17 -16.37 0.13 -15.62
C ALA A 17 -16.28 0.88 -16.95
N TYR A 18 -16.98 0.42 -17.95
CA TYR A 18 -17.12 1.04 -19.26
C TYR A 18 -18.60 1.39 -19.54
N GLU A 19 -18.82 2.44 -20.32
CA GLU A 19 -20.18 2.91 -20.61
C GLU A 19 -20.99 1.91 -21.43
N SER A 20 -20.34 1.22 -22.35
CA SER A 20 -20.97 0.28 -23.26
C SER A 20 -19.94 -0.65 -23.89
N TYR A 21 -20.39 -1.83 -24.29
CA TYR A 21 -19.59 -2.78 -25.08
C TYR A 21 -19.03 -2.18 -26.37
N TRP A 22 -19.64 -1.11 -26.88
CA TRP A 22 -19.26 -0.42 -28.11
C TRP A 22 -18.40 0.82 -27.86
N SER A 23 -18.03 1.10 -26.59
CA SER A 23 -17.12 2.21 -26.31
C SER A 23 -15.76 1.95 -26.91
N LYS A 24 -15.08 3.03 -27.35
CA LYS A 24 -13.76 2.92 -27.98
C LYS A 24 -12.72 2.29 -27.07
N ASP A 25 -12.85 2.51 -25.78
CA ASP A 25 -11.93 2.10 -24.71
C ASP A 25 -12.37 0.83 -23.97
N HIS A 26 -13.36 0.10 -24.51
CA HIS A 26 -13.84 -1.15 -23.91
C HIS A 26 -12.70 -2.15 -23.68
N GLY A 27 -11.78 -2.31 -24.63
CA GLY A 27 -10.62 -3.20 -24.52
C GLY A 27 -9.67 -2.79 -23.38
N TYR A 28 -9.49 -1.49 -23.13
CA TYR A 28 -8.73 -0.99 -22.02
C TYR A 28 -9.33 -1.39 -20.68
N HIS A 29 -10.64 -1.20 -20.51
CA HIS A 29 -11.34 -1.50 -19.26
C HIS A 29 -11.36 -3.00 -18.92
N GLN A 30 -11.20 -3.86 -19.90
CA GLN A 30 -11.07 -5.30 -19.71
C GLN A 30 -9.61 -5.75 -19.58
N SER A 31 -8.67 -4.88 -19.87
CA SER A 31 -7.24 -5.17 -19.81
C SER A 31 -6.69 -4.96 -18.39
N PRO A 32 -5.69 -5.74 -17.97
CA PRO A 32 -4.99 -5.50 -16.71
C PRO A 32 -4.34 -4.11 -16.61
N THR A 33 -4.07 -3.44 -17.74
CA THR A 33 -3.54 -2.08 -17.79
C THR A 33 -4.53 -1.04 -17.28
N GLY A 34 -5.84 -1.34 -17.24
CA GLY A 34 -6.85 -0.50 -16.62
C GLY A 34 -6.96 -0.65 -15.10
N SER A 35 -6.15 -1.49 -14.47
CA SER A 35 -6.24 -1.81 -13.04
C SER A 35 -5.09 -1.25 -12.23
N ASN A 36 -5.36 -0.92 -10.96
CA ASN A 36 -4.33 -0.59 -9.97
C ASN A 36 -3.63 -1.85 -9.49
N THR A 37 -2.63 -2.29 -10.22
CA THR A 37 -1.95 -3.57 -10.03
C THR A 37 -0.48 -3.48 -10.43
N VAL A 38 0.22 -4.60 -10.35
CA VAL A 38 1.57 -4.76 -10.93
C VAL A 38 1.47 -5.73 -12.09
N LEU A 39 1.95 -5.29 -13.24
CA LEU A 39 2.04 -6.08 -14.46
C LEU A 39 3.49 -6.49 -14.67
N PRO A 40 3.78 -7.80 -14.72
CA PRO A 40 5.09 -8.27 -15.13
C PRO A 40 5.28 -8.10 -16.64
N GLY A 41 6.53 -8.05 -17.08
CA GLY A 41 6.89 -8.13 -18.48
C GLY A 41 6.49 -9.49 -19.05
N TYR A 42 5.67 -9.49 -20.09
CA TYR A 42 5.15 -10.71 -20.70
C TYR A 42 5.80 -11.03 -22.03
N THR A 43 5.87 -12.32 -22.30
CA THR A 43 5.82 -12.84 -23.67
C THR A 43 4.35 -12.90 -24.13
N GLU A 44 4.11 -12.61 -25.40
CA GLU A 44 2.79 -12.63 -26.04
C GLU A 44 1.97 -13.87 -25.63
N GLY A 45 0.75 -13.67 -25.17
CA GLY A 45 -0.23 -14.74 -24.86
C GLY A 45 -0.59 -14.94 -23.39
N ASP A 46 0.15 -14.38 -22.44
CA ASP A 46 0.00 -14.69 -21.00
C ASP A 46 -1.09 -13.89 -20.26
N ILE A 47 -1.75 -12.95 -20.91
CA ILE A 47 -2.64 -11.96 -20.27
C ILE A 47 -3.87 -12.60 -19.59
N THR A 48 -4.41 -13.61 -20.20
CA THR A 48 -5.67 -14.25 -19.77
C THR A 48 -5.47 -15.21 -18.61
N ILE A 49 -4.30 -15.77 -18.47
CA ILE A 49 -4.01 -16.82 -17.49
C ILE A 49 -3.90 -16.25 -16.08
N HIS A 50 -3.27 -15.08 -15.93
CA HIS A 50 -3.03 -14.47 -14.62
C HIS A 50 -4.27 -13.89 -13.95
N ALA A 51 -5.31 -13.57 -14.71
CA ALA A 51 -6.58 -13.11 -14.15
C ALA A 51 -7.40 -14.23 -13.46
N MET A 52 -7.05 -15.48 -13.68
CA MET A 52 -7.77 -16.65 -13.20
C MET A 52 -7.01 -17.45 -12.14
N GLU A 53 -5.85 -16.99 -11.70
CA GLU A 53 -5.09 -17.67 -10.65
C GLU A 53 -5.85 -17.67 -9.32
N PRO A 54 -5.88 -18.81 -8.58
CA PRO A 54 -6.53 -18.87 -7.29
C PRO A 54 -5.87 -17.90 -6.30
N MET A 55 -6.67 -17.08 -5.64
CA MET A 55 -6.21 -16.17 -4.61
C MET A 55 -6.23 -16.86 -3.24
N VAL A 56 -5.12 -16.77 -2.53
CA VAL A 56 -5.04 -17.08 -1.11
C VAL A 56 -5.09 -15.77 -0.33
N LYS A 57 -6.01 -15.68 0.61
CA LYS A 57 -6.19 -14.51 1.47
C LYS A 57 -5.72 -14.85 2.87
N GLU A 58 -4.87 -13.98 3.39
CA GLU A 58 -4.48 -13.94 4.80
C GLU A 58 -4.80 -12.53 5.32
N GLY A 59 -5.18 -12.40 6.57
CA GLY A 59 -5.42 -11.08 7.16
C GLY A 59 -6.58 -11.07 8.15
N GLU A 60 -6.78 -9.94 8.76
CA GLU A 60 -7.72 -9.74 9.86
C GLU A 60 -9.19 -9.94 9.45
N PHE A 61 -9.51 -9.82 8.16
CA PHE A 61 -10.85 -10.08 7.64
C PHE A 61 -11.30 -11.55 7.73
N VAL A 62 -10.39 -12.45 8.08
CA VAL A 62 -10.73 -13.86 8.36
C VAL A 62 -11.40 -14.00 9.73
N ASN A 63 -11.19 -13.01 10.62
CA ASN A 63 -11.81 -12.94 11.93
C ASN A 63 -12.76 -11.75 11.96
N ASP A 64 -14.04 -11.97 12.25
CA ASP A 64 -15.10 -10.95 12.29
C ASP A 64 -14.90 -9.86 13.37
N ARG A 65 -13.69 -9.72 13.92
CA ARG A 65 -13.40 -8.82 15.05
C ARG A 65 -12.13 -8.03 14.82
N GLU A 66 -12.24 -6.72 15.03
CA GLU A 66 -11.07 -5.84 15.06
C GLU A 66 -10.20 -6.11 16.30
N LEU A 67 -8.91 -6.34 16.09
CA LEU A 67 -7.94 -6.49 17.18
C LEU A 67 -7.50 -5.14 17.76
N THR A 68 -7.55 -4.10 16.95
CA THR A 68 -7.22 -2.74 17.36
C THR A 68 -7.95 -1.73 16.46
N PRO A 69 -8.35 -0.57 16.97
CA PRO A 69 -8.95 0.47 16.13
C PRO A 69 -7.95 1.17 15.20
N TYR A 70 -6.67 0.81 15.25
CA TYR A 70 -5.60 1.53 14.57
C TYR A 70 -5.10 0.87 13.30
N LEU A 71 -5.35 -0.41 13.09
CA LEU A 71 -4.84 -1.17 11.96
C LEU A 71 -5.86 -2.19 11.45
N ASN A 72 -6.08 -2.19 10.15
CA ASN A 72 -6.65 -3.33 9.42
C ASN A 72 -5.74 -3.64 8.23
N PHE A 73 -5.61 -4.91 7.86
CA PHE A 73 -4.81 -5.29 6.71
C PHE A 73 -5.42 -6.49 5.97
N ALA A 74 -4.99 -6.62 4.72
CA ALA A 74 -5.20 -7.80 3.92
C ALA A 74 -3.89 -8.19 3.23
N ASP A 75 -3.58 -9.47 3.22
CA ASP A 75 -2.43 -10.04 2.52
C ASP A 75 -2.97 -11.09 1.54
N VAL A 76 -2.76 -10.87 0.26
CA VAL A 76 -3.34 -11.68 -0.81
C VAL A 76 -2.23 -12.16 -1.73
N SER A 77 -2.20 -13.46 -2.00
CA SER A 77 -1.32 -14.05 -3.01
C SER A 77 -2.11 -14.70 -4.13
N ALA A 78 -1.61 -14.61 -5.35
CA ALA A 78 -2.15 -15.23 -6.54
C ALA A 78 -0.98 -15.57 -7.47
N GLY A 79 -0.72 -16.87 -7.67
CA GLY A 79 0.45 -17.35 -8.40
C GLY A 79 1.74 -16.74 -7.87
N GLU A 80 2.50 -16.13 -8.76
CA GLU A 80 3.81 -15.51 -8.45
C GLU A 80 3.71 -14.14 -7.79
N LYS A 81 2.51 -13.66 -7.47
CA LYS A 81 2.26 -12.32 -6.95
C LYS A 81 1.73 -12.36 -5.52
N ARG A 82 2.15 -11.40 -4.72
CA ARG A 82 1.62 -11.17 -3.37
C ARG A 82 1.48 -9.67 -3.11
N ARG A 83 0.34 -9.28 -2.56
CA ARG A 83 0.06 -7.90 -2.19
C ARG A 83 -0.43 -7.82 -0.75
N MET A 84 0.25 -7.06 0.06
CA MET A 84 -0.19 -6.68 1.40
C MET A 84 -0.64 -5.23 1.38
N VAL A 85 -1.87 -4.99 1.81
CA VAL A 85 -2.43 -3.64 1.98
C VAL A 85 -2.85 -3.47 3.43
N ALA A 86 -2.37 -2.41 4.06
CA ALA A 86 -2.74 -2.04 5.42
C ALA A 86 -3.36 -0.64 5.46
N MET A 87 -4.45 -0.49 6.20
CA MET A 87 -5.02 0.80 6.56
C MET A 87 -4.62 1.12 8.00
N VAL A 88 -3.86 2.20 8.17
CA VAL A 88 -3.33 2.63 9.46
C VAL A 88 -4.03 3.93 9.87
N ARG A 89 -4.74 3.91 10.99
CA ARG A 89 -5.39 5.10 11.56
C ARG A 89 -4.48 5.72 12.62
N THR A 90 -4.30 7.03 12.56
CA THR A 90 -3.54 7.80 13.55
C THR A 90 -4.46 8.53 14.53
N SER A 91 -5.67 8.87 14.06
CA SER A 91 -6.75 9.45 14.86
C SER A 91 -8.12 9.07 14.29
N GLY A 92 -9.20 9.57 14.86
CA GLY A 92 -10.57 9.23 14.43
C GLY A 92 -10.89 9.61 12.97
N ASN A 93 -10.17 10.56 12.40
CA ASN A 93 -10.40 11.07 11.04
C ASN A 93 -9.13 11.18 10.19
N ARG A 94 -8.03 10.63 10.65
CA ARG A 94 -6.73 10.61 9.95
C ARG A 94 -6.17 9.22 9.88
N GLY A 95 -5.54 8.93 8.77
CA GLY A 95 -4.87 7.68 8.51
C GLY A 95 -4.19 7.70 7.16
N TYR A 96 -3.60 6.57 6.82
CA TYR A 96 -2.95 6.34 5.54
C TYR A 96 -3.02 4.85 5.19
N TYR A 97 -2.73 4.53 3.96
CA TYR A 97 -2.61 3.15 3.49
C TYR A 97 -1.15 2.84 3.19
N VAL A 98 -0.76 1.61 3.48
CA VAL A 98 0.51 1.03 3.02
C VAL A 98 0.20 -0.08 2.05
N ASP A 99 0.88 -0.07 0.90
CA ASP A 99 0.75 -1.10 -0.11
C ASP A 99 2.15 -1.65 -0.41
N ILE A 100 2.34 -2.94 -0.15
CA ILE A 100 3.58 -3.66 -0.45
C ILE A 100 3.27 -4.75 -1.45
N PHE A 101 3.79 -4.60 -2.67
CA PHE A 101 3.57 -5.56 -3.74
C PHE A 101 4.86 -6.31 -4.09
N ARG A 102 4.74 -7.62 -4.14
CA ARG A 102 5.81 -8.54 -4.56
C ARG A 102 5.41 -9.35 -5.78
N SER A 103 6.39 -9.66 -6.62
CA SER A 103 6.23 -10.56 -7.77
C SER A 103 7.55 -11.31 -7.99
N ASN A 104 7.48 -12.63 -8.19
CA ASN A 104 8.64 -13.44 -8.59
C ASN A 104 8.97 -13.31 -10.08
N LEU A 105 8.10 -12.65 -10.84
CA LEU A 105 8.32 -12.39 -12.26
C LEU A 105 9.28 -11.22 -12.45
N MET A 106 10.08 -11.31 -13.50
CA MET A 106 11.01 -10.24 -13.89
C MET A 106 10.26 -9.13 -14.63
N ASP A 107 10.84 -7.94 -14.62
CA ASP A 107 10.32 -6.80 -15.40
C ASP A 107 8.88 -6.45 -15.02
N ASN A 108 8.70 -5.57 -14.05
CA ASN A 108 7.39 -5.26 -13.50
C ASN A 108 7.04 -3.78 -13.68
N ASP A 109 5.78 -3.50 -14.02
CA ASP A 109 5.19 -2.16 -13.99
C ASP A 109 4.14 -2.06 -12.89
N TYR A 110 4.36 -1.20 -11.91
CA TYR A 110 3.36 -0.83 -10.92
C TYR A 110 2.47 0.27 -11.51
N LEU A 111 1.18 -0.04 -11.71
CA LEU A 111 0.20 0.89 -12.27
C LEU A 111 -0.69 1.45 -11.17
N PHE A 112 -0.85 2.78 -11.18
CA PHE A 112 -1.71 3.47 -10.24
C PHE A 112 -2.52 4.58 -10.95
N HIS A 113 -3.81 4.32 -11.15
CA HIS A 113 -4.76 5.25 -11.72
C HIS A 113 -5.42 6.04 -10.60
N HIS A 114 -5.61 7.30 -10.82
CA HIS A 114 -6.26 8.16 -9.84
C HIS A 114 -7.13 9.20 -10.53
N VAL A 115 -8.34 9.42 -10.02
CA VAL A 115 -9.16 10.52 -10.49
C VAL A 115 -8.52 11.84 -10.06
N GLY A 116 -8.65 12.87 -10.87
CA GLY A 116 -8.09 14.18 -10.57
C GLY A 116 -7.90 15.02 -11.82
N THR A 117 -7.52 16.27 -11.62
CA THR A 117 -7.29 17.22 -12.71
C THR A 117 -5.85 17.29 -13.17
N SER A 118 -4.93 16.80 -12.35
CA SER A 118 -3.49 16.79 -12.66
C SER A 118 -2.75 15.80 -11.80
N LEU A 119 -1.65 15.27 -12.33
CA LEU A 119 -0.63 14.51 -11.61
C LEU A 119 0.67 15.33 -11.60
N THR A 120 1.31 15.40 -10.45
CA THR A 120 2.64 15.99 -10.28
C THR A 120 3.52 15.02 -9.54
N VAL A 121 4.74 14.79 -10.03
CA VAL A 121 5.73 13.93 -9.37
C VAL A 121 6.90 14.79 -8.90
N THR A 122 7.26 14.65 -7.62
CA THR A 122 8.31 15.40 -6.95
C THR A 122 9.26 14.47 -6.20
N ASP A 123 10.46 14.96 -5.90
CA ASP A 123 11.27 14.37 -4.84
C ASP A 123 10.62 14.57 -3.46
N VAL A 124 11.25 14.06 -2.42
CA VAL A 124 10.74 14.16 -1.04
C VAL A 124 10.85 15.57 -0.45
N GLU A 125 11.66 16.44 -1.03
CA GLU A 125 11.80 17.85 -0.71
C GLU A 125 10.75 18.73 -1.40
N GLY A 126 9.97 18.16 -2.35
CA GLY A 126 8.91 18.85 -3.08
C GLY A 126 9.37 19.46 -4.40
N ASN A 127 10.61 19.21 -4.87
CA ASN A 127 11.07 19.67 -6.17
C ASN A 127 10.50 18.77 -7.27
N ARG A 128 9.92 19.34 -8.30
CA ARG A 128 9.40 18.58 -9.44
C ARG A 128 10.54 17.78 -10.09
N LEU A 129 10.30 16.49 -10.34
CA LEU A 129 11.26 15.66 -11.04
C LEU A 129 11.38 16.13 -12.49
N PRO A 130 12.60 16.20 -13.03
CA PRO A 130 12.79 16.44 -14.47
C PRO A 130 12.19 15.28 -15.25
N ASP A 131 11.39 15.61 -16.25
CA ASP A 131 10.72 14.65 -17.11
C ASP A 131 10.97 14.95 -18.60
N LYS A 132 10.83 13.91 -19.41
CA LYS A 132 10.93 13.98 -20.86
C LYS A 132 9.63 13.48 -21.47
N ALA A 133 9.04 14.30 -22.34
CA ALA A 133 7.90 13.86 -23.13
C ALA A 133 8.34 12.78 -24.15
N LEU A 134 7.52 11.75 -24.27
CA LEU A 134 7.72 10.64 -25.21
C LEU A 134 6.51 10.52 -26.15
N GLU A 135 6.76 10.12 -27.39
CA GLU A 135 5.70 9.80 -28.35
C GLU A 135 5.09 8.41 -28.06
N LYS A 136 5.89 7.49 -27.53
CA LYS A 136 5.52 6.12 -27.18
C LYS A 136 6.44 5.59 -26.08
N PHE A 137 6.02 4.51 -25.43
CA PHE A 137 6.91 3.79 -24.50
C PHE A 137 8.11 3.21 -25.26
N ASP A 138 9.27 3.24 -24.61
CA ASP A 138 10.48 2.62 -25.14
C ASP A 138 10.31 1.10 -25.30
N LYS A 139 9.61 0.48 -24.34
CA LYS A 139 9.18 -0.92 -24.37
C LYS A 139 7.72 -1.03 -23.96
N THR A 140 6.98 -1.81 -24.69
CA THR A 140 5.61 -2.18 -24.35
C THR A 140 5.56 -3.67 -24.05
N TRP A 141 5.19 -4.01 -22.82
CA TRP A 141 5.04 -5.41 -22.43
C TRP A 141 3.62 -5.91 -22.63
N HIS A 142 2.73 -5.02 -23.05
CA HIS A 142 1.30 -5.29 -23.05
C HIS A 142 0.56 -4.50 -24.14
N GLU A 143 -0.39 -5.10 -24.82
CA GLU A 143 -1.19 -4.38 -25.83
C GLU A 143 -1.94 -3.17 -25.23
N GLY A 144 -2.38 -3.24 -23.98
CA GLY A 144 -3.09 -2.15 -23.30
C GLY A 144 -2.32 -0.85 -23.17
N TYR A 145 -0.99 -0.85 -23.39
CA TYR A 145 -0.19 0.38 -23.33
C TYR A 145 -0.48 1.36 -24.47
N HIS A 146 -1.04 0.92 -25.57
CA HIS A 146 -1.46 1.82 -26.67
C HIS A 146 -2.60 2.77 -26.29
N TRP A 147 -3.29 2.50 -25.19
CA TRP A 147 -4.35 3.36 -24.68
C TRP A 147 -3.84 4.57 -23.91
N PHE A 148 -2.60 4.54 -23.43
CA PHE A 148 -2.01 5.65 -22.71
C PHE A 148 -1.54 6.73 -23.69
N SER A 149 -1.71 7.99 -23.29
CA SER A 149 -1.30 9.16 -24.03
C SER A 149 -0.57 10.16 -23.14
N ASN A 150 -0.05 11.23 -23.70
CA ASN A 150 0.65 12.29 -22.97
C ASN A 150 1.75 11.72 -22.03
N LEU A 151 2.65 10.92 -22.61
CA LEU A 151 3.66 10.21 -21.85
C LEU A 151 4.80 11.13 -21.44
N HIS A 152 5.10 11.15 -20.15
CA HIS A 152 6.27 11.82 -19.59
C HIS A 152 7.07 10.84 -18.77
N LYS A 153 8.38 10.74 -19.01
CA LYS A 153 9.30 9.81 -18.35
C LYS A 153 10.30 10.55 -17.49
N SER A 154 10.50 10.09 -16.26
CA SER A 154 11.59 10.49 -15.38
C SER A 154 12.43 9.27 -15.01
N ASP A 155 13.74 9.39 -15.11
CA ASP A 155 14.68 8.40 -14.58
C ASP A 155 15.04 8.82 -13.16
N TYR A 156 14.46 8.12 -12.17
CA TYR A 156 14.64 8.48 -10.76
C TYR A 156 14.53 7.26 -9.85
N ASN A 157 15.56 7.01 -9.06
CA ASN A 157 15.72 5.80 -8.26
C ASN A 157 15.60 6.03 -6.74
N GLN A 158 15.35 7.28 -6.31
CA GLN A 158 15.15 7.62 -4.91
C GLN A 158 13.66 7.63 -4.55
N ASN A 159 13.34 7.84 -3.28
CA ASN A 159 11.97 8.02 -2.83
C ASN A 159 11.35 9.25 -3.51
N PHE A 160 10.10 9.12 -3.94
CA PHE A 160 9.38 10.22 -4.60
C PHE A 160 7.92 10.29 -4.14
N ILE A 161 7.26 11.38 -4.50
CA ILE A 161 5.86 11.63 -4.20
C ILE A 161 5.11 11.92 -5.51
N ALA A 162 4.08 11.13 -5.77
CA ALA A 162 3.09 11.44 -6.79
C ALA A 162 1.85 12.08 -6.14
N SER A 163 1.42 13.22 -6.63
CA SER A 163 0.31 13.99 -6.06
C SER A 163 -0.75 14.27 -7.10
N TRP A 164 -2.00 14.01 -6.76
CA TRP A 164 -3.17 14.32 -7.59
C TRP A 164 -4.00 15.44 -6.97
N SER A 165 -4.33 16.43 -7.79
CA SER A 165 -5.26 17.49 -7.40
C SER A 165 -6.68 17.09 -7.76
N MET A 166 -7.58 17.27 -6.81
CA MET A 166 -9.01 16.95 -6.91
C MET A 166 -9.85 18.20 -6.68
N PRO A 167 -11.12 18.20 -7.12
CA PRO A 167 -12.09 19.21 -6.67
C PRO A 167 -12.20 19.29 -5.13
N GLU A 168 -12.79 20.36 -4.62
CA GLU A 168 -13.00 20.61 -3.18
C GLU A 168 -11.72 20.66 -2.34
N ASP A 169 -10.60 21.09 -2.93
CA ASP A 169 -9.30 21.18 -2.28
C ASP A 169 -8.82 19.85 -1.70
N ILE A 170 -9.24 18.73 -2.29
CA ILE A 170 -8.71 17.41 -1.96
C ILE A 170 -7.38 17.23 -2.69
N THR A 171 -6.37 16.80 -1.95
CA THR A 171 -5.10 16.33 -2.48
C THR A 171 -4.90 14.89 -2.08
N ALA A 172 -4.57 14.05 -3.05
CA ALA A 172 -4.12 12.69 -2.79
C ALA A 172 -2.63 12.58 -3.05
N ARG A 173 -1.92 11.80 -2.25
CA ARG A 173 -0.49 11.57 -2.40
C ARG A 173 -0.17 10.09 -2.27
N LEU A 174 0.71 9.65 -3.14
CA LEU A 174 1.35 8.35 -3.07
C LEU A 174 2.86 8.58 -2.91
N TRP A 175 3.40 8.20 -1.78
CA TRP A 175 4.83 8.07 -1.54
C TRP A 175 5.27 6.72 -2.09
N MET A 176 6.30 6.69 -2.91
CA MET A 176 6.89 5.45 -3.43
C MET A 176 8.34 5.36 -2.96
N ALA A 177 8.70 4.24 -2.37
CA ALA A 177 10.09 3.95 -2.05
C ALA A 177 10.90 3.81 -3.32
N GLY A 178 12.12 4.34 -3.30
CA GLY A 178 13.06 4.24 -4.40
C GLY A 178 13.51 2.80 -4.67
N GLY A 179 14.13 2.58 -5.81
CA GLY A 179 14.74 1.31 -6.19
C GLY A 179 15.65 1.50 -7.40
N GLU A 180 16.75 0.77 -7.43
CA GLU A 180 17.68 0.81 -8.55
C GLU A 180 17.01 0.36 -9.86
N GLY A 181 17.29 1.05 -10.96
CA GLY A 181 16.74 0.75 -12.28
C GLY A 181 15.26 1.10 -12.44
N ARG A 182 14.66 1.88 -11.54
CA ARG A 182 13.27 2.32 -11.67
C ARG A 182 13.13 3.54 -12.59
N GLU A 183 12.10 3.47 -13.41
CA GLU A 183 11.65 4.54 -14.30
C GLU A 183 10.22 4.94 -13.89
N ILE A 184 9.92 6.22 -13.96
CA ILE A 184 8.62 6.77 -13.60
C ILE A 184 7.98 7.35 -14.84
N TYR A 185 6.77 6.88 -15.16
CA TYR A 185 5.97 7.43 -16.24
C TYR A 185 4.72 8.11 -15.65
N GLN A 186 4.49 9.33 -16.10
CA GLN A 186 3.23 10.04 -15.93
C GLN A 186 2.49 9.93 -17.24
N VAL A 187 1.25 9.46 -17.22
CA VAL A 187 0.48 9.20 -18.44
C VAL A 187 -0.99 9.60 -18.25
N ASP A 188 -1.66 9.84 -19.37
CA ASP A 188 -3.10 9.99 -19.43
C ASP A 188 -3.71 8.65 -19.89
N ALA A 189 -4.47 8.01 -19.01
CA ALA A 189 -5.28 6.83 -19.31
C ALA A 189 -6.68 7.24 -19.81
N PRO A 190 -7.44 6.36 -20.47
CA PRO A 190 -8.82 6.60 -20.82
C PRO A 190 -9.68 7.05 -19.64
N PRO A 191 -10.73 7.86 -19.87
CA PRO A 191 -11.63 8.31 -18.82
C PRO A 191 -12.27 7.12 -18.08
N THR A 192 -12.35 7.21 -16.75
CA THR A 192 -13.09 6.23 -15.96
C THR A 192 -14.54 6.64 -15.80
N THR A 193 -15.47 5.69 -15.95
CA THR A 193 -16.89 5.89 -15.71
C THR A 193 -17.30 5.61 -14.26
N MET A 194 -16.37 5.15 -13.43
CA MET A 194 -16.63 4.81 -12.03
C MET A 194 -17.16 5.99 -11.20
N ASN A 195 -16.98 7.22 -11.65
CA ASN A 195 -17.50 8.42 -10.98
C ASN A 195 -18.95 8.74 -11.31
N LYS A 196 -19.58 8.05 -12.28
CA LYS A 196 -20.98 8.27 -12.62
C LYS A 196 -21.88 7.54 -11.63
N GLY A 197 -22.58 8.29 -10.80
CA GLY A 197 -23.62 7.75 -9.92
C GLY A 197 -23.17 6.98 -8.68
N LEU A 198 -21.88 7.01 -8.33
CA LEU A 198 -21.34 6.35 -7.13
C LEU A 198 -21.20 7.27 -5.92
N THR A 199 -21.33 8.57 -6.12
CA THR A 199 -21.28 9.55 -5.03
C THR A 199 -22.63 10.19 -4.79
N PRO A 200 -23.08 10.30 -3.53
CA PRO A 200 -24.22 11.14 -3.21
C PRO A 200 -23.88 12.58 -3.59
N GLY A 201 -24.57 13.11 -4.63
CA GLY A 201 -24.38 14.50 -5.04
C GLY A 201 -23.80 14.73 -6.42
N ASP A 202 -23.81 13.71 -7.29
CA ASP A 202 -23.55 13.83 -8.74
C ASP A 202 -22.40 14.76 -9.14
N ILE A 203 -21.25 14.64 -8.50
CA ILE A 203 -20.04 15.21 -9.07
C ILE A 203 -19.56 14.25 -10.13
N CYS A 204 -20.23 14.24 -11.26
CA CYS A 204 -19.67 13.69 -12.48
C CYS A 204 -18.44 14.53 -12.80
N MET A 205 -17.26 13.97 -12.55
CA MET A 205 -16.08 14.49 -13.24
C MET A 205 -16.39 14.45 -14.73
N PRO A 206 -16.20 15.52 -15.48
CA PRO A 206 -16.36 15.48 -16.91
C PRO A 206 -15.48 14.34 -17.47
N PRO A 207 -15.79 13.78 -18.66
CA PRO A 207 -14.97 12.75 -19.28
C PRO A 207 -13.58 13.32 -19.59
N MET A 208 -12.71 13.28 -18.61
CA MET A 208 -11.33 13.71 -18.70
C MET A 208 -10.44 12.46 -18.70
N PRO A 209 -9.29 12.51 -19.35
CA PRO A 209 -8.27 11.48 -19.17
C PRO A 209 -7.99 11.22 -17.70
N THR A 210 -7.74 9.98 -17.36
CA THR A 210 -7.41 9.60 -15.99
C THR A 210 -5.90 9.72 -15.80
N PRO A 211 -5.39 10.66 -14.98
CA PRO A 211 -3.95 10.77 -14.75
C PRO A 211 -3.44 9.53 -14.01
N ALA A 212 -2.50 8.83 -14.63
CA ALA A 212 -1.97 7.59 -14.09
C ALA A 212 -0.45 7.64 -13.93
N LEU A 213 0.02 6.93 -12.91
CA LEU A 213 1.43 6.70 -12.62
C LEU A 213 1.79 5.29 -13.00
N ILE A 214 2.90 5.12 -13.71
CA ILE A 214 3.51 3.81 -13.94
C ILE A 214 4.94 3.86 -13.38
N VAL A 215 5.27 2.92 -12.50
CA VAL A 215 6.63 2.76 -11.98
C VAL A 215 7.18 1.45 -12.53
N ARG A 216 8.09 1.57 -13.49
CA ARG A 216 8.72 0.45 -14.17
C ARG A 216 9.96 -0.01 -13.42
N GLN A 217 10.14 -1.30 -13.29
CA GLN A 217 11.34 -1.94 -12.75
C GLN A 217 11.78 -3.04 -13.71
N GLU A 218 12.90 -2.80 -14.42
CA GLU A 218 13.49 -3.75 -15.35
C GLU A 218 14.64 -4.54 -14.69
N GLY A 219 14.84 -5.77 -15.15
CA GLY A 219 15.99 -6.59 -14.78
C GLY A 219 15.97 -7.17 -13.36
N ASN A 220 14.98 -6.84 -12.55
CA ASN A 220 14.81 -7.33 -11.19
C ASN A 220 13.40 -7.84 -10.96
N ASN A 221 13.26 -8.87 -10.13
CA ASN A 221 11.94 -9.28 -9.67
C ASN A 221 11.50 -8.41 -8.47
N ALA A 222 10.20 -8.21 -8.35
CA ALA A 222 9.62 -7.46 -7.25
C ALA A 222 9.45 -8.30 -5.96
N HIS A 223 9.98 -9.52 -5.90
CA HIS A 223 10.03 -10.31 -4.68
C HIS A 223 11.15 -9.82 -3.76
N THR A 224 12.36 -9.68 -4.30
CA THR A 224 13.53 -9.16 -3.59
C THR A 224 13.57 -7.64 -3.54
N HIS A 225 12.97 -6.96 -4.54
CA HIS A 225 12.87 -5.50 -4.64
C HIS A 225 11.41 -5.07 -4.75
N PRO A 226 10.59 -5.26 -3.70
CA PRO A 226 9.16 -5.01 -3.76
C PRO A 226 8.83 -3.53 -4.00
N PHE A 227 7.67 -3.29 -4.60
CA PHE A 227 7.09 -1.95 -4.59
C PHE A 227 6.52 -1.67 -3.21
N VAL A 228 6.98 -0.62 -2.57
CA VAL A 228 6.52 -0.17 -1.25
C VAL A 228 5.97 1.23 -1.40
N SER A 229 4.70 1.42 -1.15
CA SER A 229 4.06 2.71 -1.23
C SER A 229 3.20 3.04 -0.02
N VAL A 230 3.05 4.34 0.23
CA VAL A 230 2.18 4.90 1.27
C VAL A 230 1.24 5.90 0.62
N TYR A 231 -0.05 5.69 0.77
CA TYR A 231 -1.08 6.52 0.16
C TYR A 231 -1.92 7.23 1.22
N GLU A 232 -2.21 8.50 0.98
CA GLU A 232 -3.14 9.29 1.78
C GLU A 232 -3.93 10.26 0.90
N ALA A 233 -5.09 10.69 1.40
CA ALA A 233 -5.81 11.84 0.88
C ALA A 233 -6.12 12.83 2.01
N TYR A 234 -6.06 14.12 1.73
CA TYR A 234 -6.30 15.18 2.70
C TYR A 234 -6.93 16.42 2.08
N LYS A 235 -7.54 17.24 2.90
CA LYS A 235 -8.05 18.58 2.56
C LYS A 235 -7.19 19.66 3.23
N LYS A 236 -7.76 20.82 3.47
CA LYS A 236 -7.11 22.02 4.08
C LYS A 236 -6.38 21.75 5.41
N SER A 237 -6.73 20.68 6.12
CA SER A 237 -6.02 20.28 7.35
C SER A 237 -4.56 19.89 7.12
N GLY A 238 -4.18 19.75 5.87
CA GLY A 238 -2.84 19.31 5.46
C GLY A 238 -2.64 17.80 5.58
N PRO A 239 -1.47 17.33 5.11
CA PRO A 239 -1.14 15.91 5.07
C PRO A 239 -0.97 15.32 6.48
N ASN A 240 -1.27 14.05 6.62
CA ASN A 240 -0.95 13.29 7.82
C ASN A 240 0.44 12.66 7.72
N VAL A 241 0.85 12.21 6.55
CA VAL A 241 2.17 11.61 6.31
C VAL A 241 3.18 12.72 6.04
N LEU A 242 4.17 12.85 6.94
CA LEU A 242 5.23 13.86 6.86
C LEU A 242 6.53 13.31 6.28
N GLY A 243 6.73 11.98 6.31
CA GLY A 243 7.91 11.35 5.78
C GLY A 243 7.76 9.85 5.72
N VAL A 244 8.35 9.25 4.70
CA VAL A 244 8.36 7.81 4.45
C VAL A 244 9.78 7.35 4.18
N GLU A 245 10.20 6.30 4.88
CA GLU A 245 11.52 5.70 4.78
C GLU A 245 11.37 4.19 4.61
N ALA A 246 11.98 3.62 3.57
CA ALA A 246 12.00 2.17 3.41
C ALA A 246 12.83 1.53 4.51
N LEU A 247 12.29 0.50 5.14
CA LEU A 247 13.04 -0.34 6.08
C LEU A 247 13.80 -1.41 5.30
N GLN A 248 15.10 -1.42 5.47
CA GLN A 248 15.95 -2.48 4.95
C GLN A 248 16.04 -3.58 6.01
N GLY A 249 15.26 -4.63 5.81
CA GLY A 249 15.34 -5.86 6.60
C GLY A 249 16.35 -6.84 6.02
N ASP A 250 16.38 -8.03 6.60
CA ASP A 250 17.02 -9.20 6.03
C ASP A 250 16.22 -9.76 4.84
N ASP A 251 16.78 -10.76 4.14
CA ASP A 251 16.12 -11.40 3.00
C ASP A 251 14.72 -11.89 3.39
N GLY A 252 13.74 -11.61 2.53
CA GLY A 252 12.35 -11.97 2.74
C GLY A 252 11.54 -11.01 3.61
N CYS A 253 12.17 -10.02 4.28
CA CYS A 253 11.47 -9.02 5.06
C CYS A 253 11.62 -7.62 4.43
N THR A 254 10.52 -6.91 4.30
CA THR A 254 10.51 -5.51 3.85
C THR A 254 9.50 -4.71 4.63
N GLY A 255 9.66 -3.40 4.64
CA GLY A 255 8.72 -2.53 5.32
C GLY A 255 8.98 -1.06 5.09
N VAL A 256 8.27 -0.27 5.87
CA VAL A 256 8.29 1.18 5.79
C VAL A 256 8.18 1.79 7.17
N LYS A 257 8.92 2.87 7.39
CA LYS A 257 8.70 3.78 8.51
C LYS A 257 7.95 5.00 8.02
N VAL A 258 6.86 5.33 8.69
CA VAL A 258 6.01 6.49 8.37
C VAL A 258 6.01 7.45 9.56
N ASN A 259 6.44 8.69 9.33
CA ASN A 259 6.32 9.76 10.31
C ASN A 259 5.04 10.56 10.04
N THR A 260 4.26 10.85 11.08
CA THR A 260 2.94 11.46 10.94
C THR A 260 2.83 12.81 11.64
N ALA A 261 1.89 13.64 11.19
CA ALA A 261 1.59 14.93 11.78
C ALA A 261 1.07 14.84 13.24
N ASP A 262 0.52 13.67 13.61
CA ASP A 262 0.08 13.40 14.99
C ASP A 262 1.26 13.02 15.92
N GLY A 263 2.51 13.06 15.40
CA GLY A 263 3.74 12.80 16.12
C GLY A 263 4.06 11.32 16.29
N TYR A 264 3.42 10.44 15.52
CA TYR A 264 3.74 9.02 15.51
C TYR A 264 4.85 8.70 14.51
N ALA A 265 5.68 7.73 14.89
CA ALA A 265 6.56 6.99 14.00
C ALA A 265 6.07 5.54 13.94
N ASP A 266 5.52 5.16 12.80
CA ASP A 266 5.00 3.82 12.56
C ASP A 266 6.02 3.01 11.77
N TYR A 267 6.37 1.83 12.26
CA TYR A 267 7.25 0.86 11.60
C TYR A 267 6.36 -0.32 11.19
N LEU A 268 6.03 -0.40 9.93
CA LEU A 268 5.23 -1.49 9.36
C LEU A 268 6.12 -2.34 8.47
N PHE A 269 6.06 -3.65 8.64
CA PHE A 269 6.87 -4.61 7.90
C PHE A 269 6.11 -5.91 7.67
N THR A 270 6.52 -6.62 6.62
CA THR A 270 5.94 -7.90 6.21
C THR A 270 7.03 -8.85 5.76
N ALA A 271 6.86 -10.14 6.03
CA ALA A 271 7.77 -11.18 5.62
C ALA A 271 7.14 -12.17 4.65
N THR A 272 7.96 -12.80 3.83
CA THR A 272 7.53 -13.81 2.87
C THR A 272 7.38 -15.19 3.49
N ASP A 273 8.03 -15.42 4.63
CA ASP A 273 8.01 -16.68 5.37
C ASP A 273 7.79 -16.45 6.86
N MET A 274 7.78 -17.52 7.64
CA MET A 274 7.56 -17.52 9.09
C MET A 274 8.89 -17.71 9.86
N GLN A 275 10.02 -17.32 9.27
CA GLN A 275 11.29 -17.28 9.97
C GLN A 275 11.40 -16.00 10.83
N ALA A 276 12.41 -15.99 11.70
CA ALA A 276 12.71 -14.78 12.48
C ALA A 276 13.47 -13.78 11.61
N HIS A 277 12.89 -12.60 11.43
CA HIS A 277 13.45 -11.49 10.67
C HIS A 277 13.86 -10.32 11.57
N HIS A 278 14.73 -9.48 11.03
CA HIS A 278 15.21 -8.27 11.68
C HIS A 278 14.98 -7.04 10.79
N PRO A 279 13.73 -6.52 10.72
CA PRO A 279 13.42 -5.34 9.90
C PRO A 279 14.15 -4.07 10.33
N SER A 280 14.73 -4.07 11.52
CA SER A 280 15.68 -3.06 11.97
C SER A 280 16.55 -3.64 13.10
N LYS A 281 17.68 -2.96 13.44
CA LYS A 281 18.65 -3.40 14.45
C LYS A 281 18.07 -3.72 15.83
N ARG A 282 16.88 -3.23 16.16
CA ARG A 282 16.25 -3.40 17.48
C ARG A 282 14.90 -4.11 17.43
N VAL A 283 14.51 -4.58 16.26
CA VAL A 283 13.25 -5.29 16.05
C VAL A 283 13.53 -6.71 15.62
N SER A 284 12.88 -7.66 16.27
CA SER A 284 12.80 -9.06 15.82
C SER A 284 11.34 -9.40 15.58
N PHE A 285 11.07 -10.05 14.47
CA PHE A 285 9.75 -10.33 13.97
C PHE A 285 9.68 -11.72 13.34
N CYS A 286 8.61 -12.45 13.63
CA CYS A 286 8.27 -13.71 12.99
C CYS A 286 6.76 -13.71 12.75
N GLY A 287 6.34 -13.48 11.50
CA GLY A 287 4.93 -13.35 11.13
C GLY A 287 4.74 -12.78 9.74
N ARG A 288 3.47 -12.61 9.34
CA ARG A 288 3.09 -12.05 8.04
C ARG A 288 3.15 -10.53 8.01
N LEU A 289 2.68 -9.89 9.07
CA LEU A 289 2.68 -8.45 9.22
C LEU A 289 3.03 -8.06 10.65
N GLY A 290 3.90 -7.05 10.81
CA GLY A 290 4.19 -6.40 12.08
C GLY A 290 4.01 -4.89 11.96
N LEU A 291 3.39 -4.28 12.97
CA LEU A 291 3.37 -2.84 13.15
C LEU A 291 3.84 -2.47 14.56
N ILE A 292 4.78 -1.54 14.64
CA ILE A 292 5.16 -0.89 15.89
C ILE A 292 4.95 0.60 15.73
N ARG A 293 4.14 1.20 16.60
CA ARG A 293 3.93 2.64 16.69
C ARG A 293 4.66 3.22 17.87
N GLU A 294 5.39 4.27 17.64
CA GLU A 294 6.05 5.07 18.68
C GLU A 294 5.54 6.50 18.67
N LYS A 295 5.50 7.11 19.84
CA LYS A 295 5.34 8.55 20.02
C LYS A 295 6.38 9.02 21.04
N GLU A 296 7.18 10.01 20.68
CA GLU A 296 8.26 10.53 21.55
C GLU A 296 9.18 9.41 22.10
N GLY A 297 9.46 8.40 21.25
CA GLY A 297 10.30 7.25 21.62
C GLY A 297 9.63 6.21 22.53
N GLN A 298 8.35 6.39 22.86
CA GLN A 298 7.57 5.45 23.64
C GLN A 298 6.65 4.61 22.76
N ILE A 299 6.68 3.29 22.91
CA ILE A 299 5.78 2.40 22.17
C ILE A 299 4.34 2.67 22.61
N GLN A 300 3.46 2.82 21.62
CA GLN A 300 2.02 3.04 21.79
C GLN A 300 1.18 1.89 21.27
N LEU A 301 1.74 1.11 20.32
CA LEU A 301 1.08 -0.02 19.69
C LEU A 301 2.14 -1.01 19.22
N MET A 302 1.86 -2.29 19.45
CA MET A 302 2.48 -3.40 18.73
C MET A 302 1.38 -4.28 18.17
N TYR A 303 1.49 -4.62 16.90
CA TYR A 303 0.55 -5.50 16.22
C TYR A 303 1.32 -6.62 15.52
N LEU A 304 0.88 -7.84 15.73
CA LEU A 304 1.39 -9.06 15.13
C LEU A 304 0.27 -9.70 14.32
N GLY A 305 0.40 -9.70 13.00
CA GLY A 305 -0.56 -10.32 12.09
C GLY A 305 -0.08 -11.68 11.61
N CYS A 306 -0.79 -12.74 11.97
CA CYS A 306 -0.47 -14.13 11.66
C CYS A 306 1.01 -14.44 11.95
N GLY A 307 1.37 -14.49 13.23
CA GLY A 307 2.78 -14.64 13.61
C GLY A 307 2.98 -15.17 15.01
N ARG A 308 4.26 -15.38 15.37
CA ARG A 308 4.68 -15.94 16.64
C ARG A 308 5.44 -14.96 17.53
N SER A 309 6.07 -13.95 16.96
CA SER A 309 6.80 -12.98 17.78
C SER A 309 6.97 -11.63 17.14
N LEU A 310 6.88 -10.60 17.97
CA LEU A 310 7.24 -9.23 17.67
C LEU A 310 7.93 -8.63 18.89
N LYS A 311 9.19 -8.19 18.74
CA LYS A 311 10.02 -7.70 19.86
C LYS A 311 10.68 -6.39 19.48
N LYS A 312 10.63 -5.42 20.40
CA LYS A 312 11.41 -4.18 20.32
C LYS A 312 11.84 -3.74 21.72
N GLY A 313 13.13 -3.84 22.02
CA GLY A 313 13.66 -3.53 23.35
C GLY A 313 13.01 -4.38 24.44
N ASN A 314 12.39 -3.73 25.42
CA ASN A 314 11.69 -4.39 26.53
C ASN A 314 10.20 -4.67 26.27
N PHE A 315 9.76 -4.53 25.02
CA PHE A 315 8.41 -4.87 24.59
C PHE A 315 8.45 -6.16 23.79
N VAL A 316 7.64 -7.12 24.18
CA VAL A 316 7.55 -8.43 23.55
C VAL A 316 6.09 -8.83 23.43
N LEU A 317 5.74 -9.35 22.27
CA LEU A 317 4.48 -10.02 21.98
C LEU A 317 4.85 -11.34 21.32
N GLU A 318 4.60 -12.47 21.99
CA GLU A 318 5.01 -13.78 21.50
C GLU A 318 4.00 -14.87 21.83
N SER A 319 3.97 -15.90 20.99
CA SER A 319 3.11 -17.08 21.12
C SER A 319 3.84 -18.30 20.57
N ASP A 320 3.46 -19.47 21.08
CA ASP A 320 3.94 -20.76 20.56
C ASP A 320 3.25 -21.17 19.26
N HIS A 321 2.16 -20.47 18.89
CA HIS A 321 1.37 -20.69 17.68
C HIS A 321 1.26 -19.42 16.86
N ASP A 322 0.83 -19.57 15.61
CA ASP A 322 0.53 -18.41 14.77
C ASP A 322 -0.76 -17.74 15.26
N VAL A 323 -0.64 -16.49 15.68
CA VAL A 323 -1.76 -15.70 16.22
C VAL A 323 -1.84 -14.34 15.53
N TYR A 324 -3.02 -13.76 15.62
CA TYR A 324 -3.18 -12.32 15.45
C TYR A 324 -3.26 -11.70 16.83
N ALA A 325 -2.42 -10.72 17.11
CA ALA A 325 -2.41 -10.11 18.43
C ALA A 325 -1.98 -8.64 18.37
N ALA A 326 -2.54 -7.84 19.25
CA ALA A 326 -2.20 -6.44 19.42
C ALA A 326 -2.12 -6.08 20.89
N ILE A 327 -1.15 -5.22 21.24
CA ILE A 327 -1.16 -4.43 22.48
C ILE A 327 -1.14 -2.96 22.08
N TYR A 328 -1.99 -2.16 22.68
CA TYR A 328 -2.10 -0.75 22.33
C TYR A 328 -2.53 0.11 23.50
N MET A 329 -2.08 1.37 23.47
CA MET A 329 -2.41 2.35 24.48
C MET A 329 -3.60 3.21 24.02
N GLN A 330 -4.60 3.32 24.87
CA GLN A 330 -5.75 4.19 24.67
C GLN A 330 -6.04 4.95 25.96
N HIS A 331 -6.05 6.28 25.89
CA HIS A 331 -6.27 7.16 27.06
C HIS A 331 -5.35 6.85 28.27
N GLY A 332 -4.08 6.53 28.00
CA GLY A 332 -3.09 6.22 29.04
C GLY A 332 -3.20 4.82 29.64
N VAL A 333 -4.04 3.95 29.09
CA VAL A 333 -4.25 2.58 29.56
C VAL A 333 -3.88 1.60 28.46
N TRP A 334 -3.18 0.54 28.82
CA TRP A 334 -2.87 -0.54 27.90
C TRP A 334 -4.05 -1.50 27.74
N TYR A 335 -4.31 -1.89 26.51
CA TYR A 335 -5.27 -2.89 26.10
C TYR A 335 -4.58 -3.96 25.28
N TYR A 336 -5.19 -5.14 25.22
CA TYR A 336 -4.78 -6.19 24.32
C TYR A 336 -5.97 -6.84 23.61
N SER A 337 -5.65 -7.41 22.44
CA SER A 337 -6.50 -8.36 21.73
C SER A 337 -5.60 -9.47 21.18
N ALA A 338 -6.08 -10.70 21.22
CA ALA A 338 -5.37 -11.85 20.66
C ALA A 338 -6.35 -12.96 20.28
N THR A 339 -6.04 -13.67 19.19
CA THR A 339 -6.84 -14.82 18.71
C THR A 339 -6.43 -16.15 19.36
N GLY A 340 -5.50 -16.13 20.29
CA GLY A 340 -5.01 -17.28 21.02
C GLY A 340 -4.07 -16.84 22.15
N PRO A 341 -3.50 -17.79 22.91
CA PRO A 341 -2.60 -17.51 24.02
C PRO A 341 -1.36 -16.72 23.57
N VAL A 342 -1.04 -15.67 24.31
CA VAL A 342 0.12 -14.81 24.04
C VAL A 342 0.84 -14.45 25.34
N ARG A 343 2.16 -14.34 25.26
CA ARG A 343 2.98 -13.72 26.28
C ARG A 343 3.25 -12.28 25.91
N VAL A 344 2.91 -11.37 26.79
CA VAL A 344 3.12 -9.93 26.63
C VAL A 344 4.10 -9.42 27.67
N LYS A 345 5.15 -8.73 27.21
CA LYS A 345 6.07 -8.01 28.10
C LYS A 345 6.01 -6.51 27.78
N ILE A 346 5.80 -5.72 28.81
CA ILE A 346 5.81 -4.24 28.76
C ILE A 346 6.79 -3.74 29.85
N GLY A 347 7.95 -3.30 29.45
CA GLY A 347 8.99 -2.89 30.37
C GLY A 347 9.52 -4.05 31.21
N LYS A 348 9.22 -4.04 32.51
CA LYS A 348 9.63 -5.11 33.44
C LYS A 348 8.54 -6.13 33.72
N GLU A 349 7.32 -5.83 33.36
CA GLU A 349 6.15 -6.70 33.60
C GLU A 349 5.98 -7.69 32.46
N THR A 350 5.68 -8.94 32.82
CA THR A 350 5.35 -9.99 31.87
C THR A 350 4.02 -10.63 32.29
N LYS A 351 3.12 -10.83 31.34
CA LYS A 351 1.83 -11.46 31.53
C LYS A 351 1.60 -12.54 30.49
N GLU A 352 1.05 -13.67 30.90
CA GLU A 352 0.47 -14.68 30.02
C GLU A 352 -1.02 -14.36 29.89
N LEU A 353 -1.49 -14.25 28.66
CA LEU A 353 -2.85 -13.83 28.34
C LEU A 353 -3.48 -14.89 27.43
N ASN A 354 -4.74 -15.16 27.67
CA ASN A 354 -5.53 -16.01 26.79
C ASN A 354 -6.12 -15.24 25.62
N GLU A 355 -6.82 -15.93 24.73
CA GLU A 355 -7.66 -15.28 23.73
C GLU A 355 -8.55 -14.21 24.39
N GLY A 356 -8.61 -13.07 23.77
CA GLY A 356 -9.40 -11.95 24.27
C GLY A 356 -9.38 -10.77 23.30
N TYR A 357 -10.38 -9.92 23.39
CA TYR A 357 -10.53 -8.77 22.50
C TYR A 357 -10.79 -7.52 23.32
N ASN A 358 -10.02 -6.47 23.04
CA ASN A 358 -10.14 -5.14 23.65
C ASN A 358 -10.19 -5.20 25.20
N GLN A 359 -9.36 -6.04 25.78
CA GLN A 359 -9.28 -6.21 27.23
C GLN A 359 -8.19 -5.32 27.82
N LYS A 360 -8.47 -4.77 28.98
CA LYS A 360 -7.51 -3.98 29.75
C LYS A 360 -6.40 -4.86 30.31
N LEU A 361 -5.14 -4.43 30.13
CA LEU A 361 -3.96 -5.09 30.68
C LEU A 361 -3.71 -4.76 32.15
#